data_298d202bbaaa5fe690e2a1251f798e78
#
_entry.id   298d202bbaaa5fe690e2a1251f798e78
#
_cell.length_a   1.000
_cell.length_b   1.000
_cell.length_c   1.000
_cell.angle_alpha   90.00
_cell.angle_beta   90.00
_cell.angle_gamma   90.00
#
_symmetry.space_group_name_H-M   'P 1'
#
loop_
_entity.id
_entity.type
_entity.pdbx_description
1 polymer ?
#
loop_
_entity_poly.entity_id
_entity_poly.type
_entity_poly.pdbx_seq_one_letter_code
_entity_poly.pdbx_strand_id
1 'polypeptide(L)'
;LLRKEFSLSYWQVGLMTFAFQVTASLLQPVVGLITDKRPMPRSLAVGMGSTFFGVLLLALAHEYWVLLAGAMLIGIGSAIFHPESARVARIASGGRFGTAQSLFQLGGNFGTALGPLLAAFIVVPLGRPSVAIFSVAAMLGSAILWRVGTWAEGRRRASTHKPAGPSPVSRRRVAWAIVVLALLTFTKNIYTASISSYYTFFLIEKFALTTQQAQLMLFLFLGGMAGGVMLGGLIGDRVGPLKVIWFSILGILPFTLALPHVGLAATGALTVVIGLILASAFPAIVVFAQELVPGRTGLIAGIFFGFAFGMGGIAAAVLGVIADARGIEFVYRICAYLPLMGLLTIFLPRMDRL
;
A
#
# COMPACT_ATOMS: atom_id res chain seq x y z
N LEU A 1 -10.24 -20.02 10.70
CA LEU A 1 -11.35 -20.70 10.06
C LEU A 1 -10.82 -21.71 9.04
N LEU A 2 -10.20 -21.32 7.93
CA LEU A 2 -9.70 -22.19 6.85
C LEU A 2 -8.80 -23.33 7.35
N ARG A 3 -7.87 -23.01 8.27
CA ARG A 3 -6.95 -24.01 8.82
C ARG A 3 -7.68 -25.15 9.52
N LYS A 4 -8.74 -24.84 10.28
CA LYS A 4 -9.53 -25.84 10.98
C LYS A 4 -10.41 -26.66 10.03
N GLU A 5 -11.04 -25.99 9.07
CA GLU A 5 -11.99 -26.60 8.13
C GLU A 5 -11.30 -27.59 7.17
N PHE A 6 -10.12 -27.23 6.66
CA PHE A 6 -9.36 -28.07 5.71
C PHE A 6 -8.18 -28.81 6.35
N SER A 7 -8.05 -28.77 7.67
CA SER A 7 -6.91 -29.39 8.41
C SER A 7 -5.55 -28.95 7.86
N LEU A 8 -5.42 -27.67 7.48
CA LEU A 8 -4.22 -27.16 6.81
C LEU A 8 -3.04 -27.10 7.76
N SER A 9 -1.87 -27.47 7.26
CA SER A 9 -0.60 -27.17 7.89
C SER A 9 -0.31 -25.67 7.86
N TYR A 10 0.57 -25.19 8.75
CA TYR A 10 1.03 -23.79 8.71
C TYR A 10 1.71 -23.44 7.37
N TRP A 11 2.43 -24.39 6.78
CA TRP A 11 3.02 -24.26 5.45
C TRP A 11 1.97 -23.97 4.37
N GLN A 12 0.86 -24.72 4.35
CA GLN A 12 -0.21 -24.53 3.37
C GLN A 12 -0.88 -23.15 3.51
N VAL A 13 -1.11 -22.69 4.75
CA VAL A 13 -1.62 -21.32 5.01
C VAL A 13 -0.61 -20.28 4.51
N GLY A 14 0.66 -20.50 4.81
CA GLY A 14 1.74 -19.63 4.32
C GLY A 14 1.82 -19.59 2.80
N LEU A 15 1.68 -20.74 2.13
CA LEU A 15 1.70 -20.84 0.67
C LEU A 15 0.53 -20.09 0.01
N MET A 16 -0.67 -20.12 0.60
CA MET A 16 -1.80 -19.32 0.13
C MET A 16 -1.50 -17.82 0.18
N THR A 17 -0.98 -17.35 1.32
CA THR A 17 -0.59 -15.96 1.49
C THR A 17 0.52 -15.57 0.51
N PHE A 18 1.52 -16.43 0.34
CA PHE A 18 2.61 -16.24 -0.61
C PHE A 18 2.12 -16.17 -2.06
N ALA A 19 1.25 -17.10 -2.46
CA ALA A 19 0.69 -17.13 -3.81
C ALA A 19 -0.11 -15.86 -4.14
N PHE A 20 -0.96 -15.40 -3.20
CA PHE A 20 -1.63 -14.11 -3.30
C PHE A 20 -0.63 -12.97 -3.44
N GLN A 21 0.37 -12.91 -2.56
CA GLN A 21 1.33 -11.82 -2.51
C GLN A 21 2.20 -11.74 -3.76
N VAL A 22 2.65 -12.88 -4.27
CA VAL A 22 3.46 -12.97 -5.50
C VAL A 22 2.65 -12.51 -6.71
N THR A 23 1.42 -13.01 -6.87
CA THR A 23 0.56 -12.60 -7.98
C THR A 23 0.17 -11.12 -7.86
N ALA A 24 -0.17 -10.65 -6.67
CA ALA A 24 -0.51 -9.25 -6.43
C ALA A 24 0.67 -8.30 -6.63
N SER A 25 1.90 -8.70 -6.32
CA SER A 25 3.07 -7.81 -6.36
C SER A 25 3.80 -7.83 -7.69
N LEU A 26 4.19 -9.03 -8.17
CA LEU A 26 5.08 -9.15 -9.32
C LEU A 26 4.40 -8.85 -10.66
N LEU A 27 3.09 -9.06 -10.75
CA LEU A 27 2.35 -8.76 -11.97
C LEU A 27 2.04 -7.28 -12.16
N GLN A 28 2.06 -6.46 -11.10
CA GLN A 28 1.73 -5.02 -11.21
C GLN A 28 2.60 -4.26 -12.19
N PRO A 29 3.95 -4.37 -12.18
CA PRO A 29 4.80 -3.69 -13.16
C PRO A 29 4.54 -4.17 -14.59
N VAL A 30 4.27 -5.46 -14.75
CA VAL A 30 3.98 -6.06 -16.06
C VAL A 30 2.67 -5.51 -16.62
N VAL A 31 1.61 -5.52 -15.82
CA VAL A 31 0.32 -4.93 -16.20
C VAL A 31 0.48 -3.45 -16.52
N GLY A 32 1.16 -2.69 -15.66
CA GLY A 32 1.40 -1.27 -15.88
C GLY A 32 2.14 -1.00 -17.20
N LEU A 33 3.16 -1.81 -17.53
CA LEU A 33 3.91 -1.69 -18.78
C LEU A 33 3.05 -1.99 -20.01
N ILE A 34 2.21 -3.03 -19.94
CA ILE A 34 1.32 -3.43 -21.05
C ILE A 34 0.29 -2.32 -21.29
N THR A 35 -0.34 -1.84 -20.23
CA THR A 35 -1.44 -0.86 -20.32
C THR A 35 -0.94 0.55 -20.61
N ASP A 36 0.33 0.88 -20.35
CA ASP A 36 0.96 2.11 -20.82
C ASP A 36 1.17 2.10 -22.35
N LYS A 37 1.54 0.93 -22.91
CA LYS A 37 1.72 0.78 -24.36
C LYS A 37 0.39 0.62 -25.11
N ARG A 38 -0.51 -0.15 -24.53
CA ARG A 38 -1.83 -0.45 -25.09
C ARG A 38 -2.89 -0.17 -24.02
N PRO A 39 -3.39 1.07 -23.96
CA PRO A 39 -4.39 1.44 -22.96
C PRO A 39 -5.63 0.54 -23.06
N MET A 40 -5.94 -0.11 -21.95
CA MET A 40 -7.05 -1.04 -21.82
C MET A 40 -8.05 -0.51 -20.77
N PRO A 41 -8.92 0.43 -21.13
CA PRO A 41 -9.77 1.13 -20.16
C PRO A 41 -10.72 0.22 -19.38
N ARG A 42 -11.01 -0.95 -19.92
CA ARG A 42 -11.87 -1.98 -19.29
C ARG A 42 -11.11 -2.97 -18.42
N SER A 43 -9.77 -2.87 -18.35
CA SER A 43 -8.94 -3.80 -17.55
C SER A 43 -9.29 -3.74 -16.06
N LEU A 44 -9.69 -2.58 -15.54
CA LEU A 44 -10.18 -2.45 -14.15
C LEU A 44 -11.37 -3.37 -13.85
N ALA A 45 -12.36 -3.40 -14.75
CA ALA A 45 -13.52 -4.26 -14.59
C ALA A 45 -13.15 -5.74 -14.73
N VAL A 46 -12.23 -6.07 -15.64
CA VAL A 46 -11.69 -7.44 -15.81
C VAL A 46 -10.93 -7.88 -14.56
N GLY A 47 -10.07 -7.00 -13.99
CA GLY A 47 -9.38 -7.26 -12.74
C GLY A 47 -10.33 -7.51 -11.57
N MET A 48 -11.38 -6.71 -11.46
CA MET A 48 -12.42 -6.92 -10.45
C MET A 48 -13.23 -8.20 -10.71
N GLY A 49 -13.43 -8.59 -11.97
CA GLY A 49 -13.99 -9.88 -12.35
C GLY A 49 -13.12 -11.06 -11.91
N SER A 50 -11.79 -10.94 -12.02
CA SER A 50 -10.86 -11.94 -11.46
C SER A 50 -11.02 -12.06 -9.95
N THR A 51 -11.14 -10.93 -9.24
CA THR A 51 -11.41 -10.91 -7.80
C THR A 51 -12.76 -11.57 -7.47
N PHE A 52 -13.81 -11.29 -8.24
CA PHE A 52 -15.12 -11.91 -8.08
C PHE A 52 -15.04 -13.45 -8.13
N PHE A 53 -14.41 -14.00 -9.14
CA PHE A 53 -14.23 -15.45 -9.25
C PHE A 53 -13.32 -15.99 -8.14
N GLY A 54 -12.26 -15.27 -7.78
CA GLY A 54 -11.38 -15.66 -6.69
C GLY A 54 -12.11 -15.77 -5.35
N VAL A 55 -12.97 -14.79 -5.04
CA VAL A 55 -13.81 -14.79 -3.83
C VAL A 55 -14.80 -15.95 -3.84
N LEU A 56 -15.44 -16.23 -4.98
CA LEU A 56 -16.34 -17.38 -5.13
C LEU A 56 -15.60 -18.72 -4.93
N LEU A 57 -14.40 -18.87 -5.49
CA LEU A 57 -13.59 -20.06 -5.29
C LEU A 57 -13.24 -20.25 -3.79
N LEU A 58 -12.88 -19.17 -3.09
CA LEU A 58 -12.62 -19.25 -1.64
C LEU A 58 -13.88 -19.67 -0.86
N ALA A 59 -15.03 -19.15 -1.25
CA ALA A 59 -16.30 -19.46 -0.58
C ALA A 59 -16.76 -20.91 -0.81
N LEU A 60 -16.58 -21.43 -2.05
CA LEU A 60 -17.13 -22.72 -2.50
C LEU A 60 -16.08 -23.85 -2.55
N ALA A 61 -14.84 -23.59 -2.15
CA ALA A 61 -13.78 -24.58 -2.22
C ALA A 61 -14.12 -25.84 -1.40
N HIS A 62 -13.82 -26.99 -1.96
CA HIS A 62 -13.85 -28.28 -1.26
C HIS A 62 -12.43 -28.85 -1.07
N GLU A 63 -11.46 -28.33 -1.83
CA GLU A 63 -10.07 -28.75 -1.83
C GLU A 63 -9.12 -27.56 -1.65
N TYR A 64 -7.94 -27.84 -1.09
CA TYR A 64 -6.91 -26.85 -0.85
C TYR A 64 -6.47 -26.12 -2.14
N TRP A 65 -6.35 -26.84 -3.27
CA TRP A 65 -5.92 -26.26 -4.54
C TRP A 65 -6.89 -25.20 -5.09
N VAL A 66 -8.19 -25.38 -4.78
CA VAL A 66 -9.22 -24.41 -5.16
C VAL A 66 -9.07 -23.13 -4.31
N LEU A 67 -8.73 -23.26 -3.01
CA LEU A 67 -8.39 -22.11 -2.17
C LEU A 67 -7.18 -21.36 -2.71
N LEU A 68 -6.14 -22.09 -3.10
CA LEU A 68 -4.92 -21.51 -3.66
C LEU A 68 -5.20 -20.77 -4.97
N ALA A 69 -5.98 -21.38 -5.89
CA ALA A 69 -6.41 -20.74 -7.12
C ALA A 69 -7.24 -19.48 -6.86
N GLY A 70 -8.15 -19.52 -5.89
CA GLY A 70 -8.92 -18.35 -5.46
C GLY A 70 -8.04 -17.21 -4.97
N ALA A 71 -7.05 -17.51 -4.13
CA ALA A 71 -6.08 -16.54 -3.64
C ALA A 71 -5.27 -15.91 -4.79
N MET A 72 -4.82 -16.71 -5.74
CA MET A 72 -4.10 -16.22 -6.92
C MET A 72 -4.96 -15.33 -7.82
N LEU A 73 -6.24 -15.68 -8.04
CA LEU A 73 -7.17 -14.85 -8.83
C LEU A 73 -7.43 -13.49 -8.17
N ILE A 74 -7.55 -13.45 -6.85
CA ILE A 74 -7.66 -12.16 -6.12
C ILE A 74 -6.37 -11.37 -6.28
N GLY A 75 -5.21 -12.03 -6.21
CA GLY A 75 -3.91 -11.41 -6.45
C GLY A 75 -3.78 -10.81 -7.87
N ILE A 76 -4.23 -11.53 -8.90
CA ILE A 76 -4.28 -11.04 -10.29
C ILE A 76 -5.19 -9.82 -10.40
N GLY A 77 -6.38 -9.87 -9.78
CA GLY A 77 -7.29 -8.73 -9.72
C GLY A 77 -6.63 -7.49 -9.10
N SER A 78 -5.95 -7.66 -7.98
CA SER A 78 -5.18 -6.61 -7.30
C SER A 78 -4.05 -6.07 -8.19
N ALA A 79 -3.34 -6.94 -8.90
CA ALA A 79 -2.24 -6.56 -9.78
C ALA A 79 -2.68 -5.69 -10.97
N ILE A 80 -3.90 -5.89 -11.45
CA ILE A 80 -4.50 -5.04 -12.50
C ILE A 80 -5.02 -3.74 -11.88
N PHE A 81 -5.65 -3.81 -10.71
CA PHE A 81 -6.36 -2.70 -10.11
C PHE A 81 -5.45 -1.52 -9.75
N HIS A 82 -4.31 -1.77 -9.09
CA HIS A 82 -3.46 -0.68 -8.56
C HIS A 82 -2.84 0.21 -9.65
N PRO A 83 -2.14 -0.31 -10.68
CA PRO A 83 -1.56 0.54 -11.71
C PRO A 83 -2.61 1.27 -12.55
N GLU A 84 -3.73 0.59 -12.87
CA GLU A 84 -4.79 1.20 -13.66
C GLU A 84 -5.59 2.24 -12.88
N SER A 85 -5.89 1.99 -11.61
CA SER A 85 -6.58 2.97 -10.76
C SER A 85 -5.71 4.21 -10.53
N ALA A 86 -4.40 4.05 -10.33
CA ALA A 86 -3.47 5.17 -10.23
C ALA A 86 -3.45 6.01 -11.52
N ARG A 87 -3.54 5.35 -12.69
CA ARG A 87 -3.66 6.04 -13.98
C ARG A 87 -4.97 6.81 -14.10
N VAL A 88 -6.10 6.17 -13.76
CA VAL A 88 -7.43 6.81 -13.80
C VAL A 88 -7.49 7.98 -12.83
N ALA A 89 -6.96 7.84 -11.62
CA ALA A 89 -6.84 8.90 -10.63
C ALA A 89 -6.05 10.10 -11.21
N ARG A 90 -4.96 9.84 -11.93
CA ARG A 90 -4.18 10.88 -12.60
C ARG A 90 -4.97 11.58 -13.72
N ILE A 91 -5.76 10.86 -14.52
CA ILE A 91 -6.64 11.44 -15.55
C ILE A 91 -7.74 12.32 -14.91
N ALA A 92 -8.27 11.86 -13.76
CA ALA A 92 -9.34 12.55 -13.05
C ALA A 92 -8.86 13.76 -12.21
N SER A 93 -7.55 13.91 -12.00
CA SER A 93 -6.96 14.82 -11.01
C SER A 93 -7.16 16.30 -11.31
N GLY A 94 -7.35 16.68 -12.58
CA GLY A 94 -7.37 18.09 -12.98
C GLY A 94 -6.07 18.85 -12.65
N GLY A 95 -4.92 18.15 -12.60
CA GLY A 95 -3.62 18.71 -12.21
C GLY A 95 -3.27 18.55 -10.73
N ARG A 96 -4.22 18.14 -9.89
CA ARG A 96 -3.99 17.86 -8.44
C ARG A 96 -3.60 16.40 -8.23
N PHE A 97 -2.43 16.04 -8.71
CA PHE A 97 -1.98 14.63 -8.73
C PHE A 97 -1.82 14.04 -7.34
N GLY A 98 -1.32 14.80 -6.38
CA GLY A 98 -1.16 14.39 -4.97
C GLY A 98 -2.50 14.09 -4.33
N THR A 99 -3.47 14.99 -4.43
CA THR A 99 -4.83 14.79 -3.91
C THR A 99 -5.50 13.56 -4.52
N ALA A 100 -5.44 13.39 -5.83
CA ALA A 100 -6.06 12.25 -6.50
C ALA A 100 -5.44 10.91 -6.08
N GLN A 101 -4.11 10.85 -5.99
CA GLN A 101 -3.40 9.67 -5.53
C GLN A 101 -3.70 9.35 -4.07
N SER A 102 -3.82 10.37 -3.22
CA SER A 102 -4.16 10.20 -1.81
C SER A 102 -5.58 9.72 -1.59
N LEU A 103 -6.55 10.23 -2.33
CA LEU A 103 -7.94 9.74 -2.29
C LEU A 103 -8.03 8.27 -2.70
N PHE A 104 -7.31 7.89 -3.75
CA PHE A 104 -7.22 6.49 -4.16
C PHE A 104 -6.67 5.61 -3.02
N GLN A 105 -5.57 6.00 -2.39
CA GLN A 105 -4.97 5.24 -1.30
C GLN A 105 -5.84 5.22 -0.04
N LEU A 106 -6.52 6.31 0.27
CA LEU A 106 -7.45 6.37 1.40
C LEU A 106 -8.56 5.33 1.26
N GLY A 107 -9.12 5.16 0.04
CA GLY A 107 -10.09 4.11 -0.26
C GLY A 107 -9.54 2.70 -0.01
N GLY A 108 -8.30 2.44 -0.45
CA GLY A 108 -7.61 1.17 -0.20
C GLY A 108 -7.37 0.90 1.29
N ASN A 109 -6.89 1.90 2.03
CA ASN A 109 -6.66 1.79 3.48
C ASN A 109 -7.97 1.55 4.24
N PHE A 110 -9.05 2.21 3.83
CA PHE A 110 -10.38 2.01 4.42
C PHE A 110 -10.88 0.58 4.19
N GLY A 111 -10.73 0.05 2.97
CA GLY A 111 -11.06 -1.34 2.66
C GLY A 111 -10.25 -2.33 3.48
N THR A 112 -8.96 -2.08 3.65
CA THR A 112 -8.06 -2.91 4.47
C THR A 112 -8.48 -2.89 5.95
N ALA A 113 -8.91 -1.76 6.48
CA ALA A 113 -9.38 -1.64 7.85
C ALA A 113 -10.73 -2.33 8.07
N LEU A 114 -11.63 -2.31 7.07
CA LEU A 114 -12.92 -2.99 7.13
C LEU A 114 -12.80 -4.51 7.05
N GLY A 115 -11.79 -5.05 6.36
CA GLY A 115 -11.63 -6.48 6.13
C GLY A 115 -11.74 -7.35 7.40
N PRO A 116 -10.93 -7.12 8.43
CA PRO A 116 -11.00 -7.86 9.70
C PRO A 116 -12.35 -7.73 10.42
N LEU A 117 -12.99 -6.55 10.37
CA LEU A 117 -14.32 -6.34 10.96
C LEU A 117 -15.37 -7.19 10.24
N LEU A 118 -15.39 -7.14 8.92
CA LEU A 118 -16.32 -7.94 8.11
C LEU A 118 -16.07 -9.44 8.32
N ALA A 119 -14.81 -9.86 8.43
CA ALA A 119 -14.48 -11.23 8.75
C ALA A 119 -15.01 -11.63 10.14
N ALA A 120 -14.83 -10.80 11.16
CA ALA A 120 -15.27 -11.07 12.52
C ALA A 120 -16.79 -11.14 12.65
N PHE A 121 -17.53 -10.23 12.01
CA PHE A 121 -18.97 -10.13 12.16
C PHE A 121 -19.78 -10.95 11.14
N ILE A 122 -19.21 -11.31 10.02
CA ILE A 122 -19.89 -12.06 8.95
C ILE A 122 -19.30 -13.46 8.80
N VAL A 123 -17.98 -13.55 8.54
CA VAL A 123 -17.38 -14.84 8.15
C VAL A 123 -17.24 -15.78 9.35
N VAL A 124 -16.83 -15.27 10.51
CA VAL A 124 -16.67 -16.11 11.70
C VAL A 124 -18.00 -16.72 12.17
N PRO A 125 -19.10 -15.96 12.32
CA PRO A 125 -20.36 -16.53 12.77
C PRO A 125 -21.12 -17.34 11.71
N LEU A 126 -21.03 -16.94 10.41
CA LEU A 126 -21.79 -17.60 9.33
C LEU A 126 -21.00 -18.68 8.58
N GLY A 127 -19.71 -18.83 8.91
CA GLY A 127 -18.83 -19.79 8.25
C GLY A 127 -18.29 -19.30 6.90
N ARG A 128 -17.36 -20.08 6.34
CA ARG A 128 -16.65 -19.76 5.10
C ARG A 128 -17.55 -19.48 3.89
N PRO A 129 -18.67 -20.22 3.65
CA PRO A 129 -19.53 -19.94 2.51
C PRO A 129 -20.05 -18.50 2.46
N SER A 130 -20.16 -17.82 3.63
CA SER A 130 -20.57 -16.42 3.69
C SER A 130 -19.59 -15.46 2.99
N VAL A 131 -18.36 -15.88 2.73
CA VAL A 131 -17.40 -15.13 1.90
C VAL A 131 -17.98 -14.83 0.52
N ALA A 132 -18.89 -15.67 0.01
CA ALA A 132 -19.60 -15.41 -1.24
C ALA A 132 -20.37 -14.08 -1.26
N ILE A 133 -20.80 -13.55 -0.12
CA ILE A 133 -21.46 -12.25 -0.02
C ILE A 133 -20.58 -11.14 -0.59
N PHE A 134 -19.26 -11.21 -0.39
CA PHE A 134 -18.32 -10.23 -0.91
C PHE A 134 -18.17 -10.28 -2.45
N SER A 135 -18.56 -11.39 -3.08
CA SER A 135 -18.62 -11.45 -4.54
C SER A 135 -19.65 -10.49 -5.12
N VAL A 136 -20.74 -10.21 -4.41
CA VAL A 136 -21.72 -9.19 -4.79
C VAL A 136 -21.07 -7.81 -4.83
N ALA A 137 -20.25 -7.48 -3.82
CA ALA A 137 -19.49 -6.22 -3.80
C ALA A 137 -18.48 -6.16 -4.97
N ALA A 138 -17.81 -7.27 -5.27
CA ALA A 138 -16.90 -7.35 -6.42
C ALA A 138 -17.64 -7.20 -7.76
N MET A 139 -18.82 -7.75 -7.89
CA MET A 139 -19.68 -7.60 -9.09
C MET A 139 -20.13 -6.14 -9.27
N LEU A 140 -20.62 -5.50 -8.20
CA LEU A 140 -20.97 -4.08 -8.20
C LEU A 140 -19.75 -3.22 -8.53
N GLY A 141 -18.62 -3.51 -7.90
CA GLY A 141 -17.35 -2.87 -8.20
C GLY A 141 -16.96 -3.00 -9.67
N SER A 142 -17.09 -4.19 -10.27
CA SER A 142 -16.83 -4.42 -11.69
C SER A 142 -17.73 -3.56 -12.60
N ALA A 143 -19.02 -3.47 -12.28
CA ALA A 143 -19.97 -2.65 -13.03
C ALA A 143 -19.63 -1.14 -12.94
N ILE A 144 -19.26 -0.65 -11.75
CA ILE A 144 -18.81 0.73 -11.55
C ILE A 144 -17.51 0.98 -12.35
N LEU A 145 -16.54 0.08 -12.22
CA LEU A 145 -15.24 0.20 -12.89
C LEU A 145 -15.34 0.10 -14.41
N TRP A 146 -16.33 -0.62 -14.93
CA TRP A 146 -16.64 -0.59 -16.35
C TRP A 146 -17.06 0.81 -16.83
N ARG A 147 -17.93 1.49 -16.07
CA ARG A 147 -18.33 2.88 -16.38
C ARG A 147 -17.16 3.85 -16.23
N VAL A 148 -16.35 3.69 -15.20
CA VAL A 148 -15.14 4.48 -14.98
C VAL A 148 -14.16 4.29 -16.14
N GLY A 149 -13.96 3.05 -16.59
CA GLY A 149 -13.10 2.75 -17.73
C GLY A 149 -13.58 3.42 -19.03
N THR A 150 -14.89 3.36 -19.33
CA THR A 150 -15.46 4.02 -20.50
C THR A 150 -15.34 5.54 -20.44
N TRP A 151 -15.54 6.13 -19.26
CA TRP A 151 -15.31 7.55 -19.02
C TRP A 151 -13.84 7.94 -19.26
N ALA A 152 -12.91 7.18 -18.70
CA ALA A 152 -11.47 7.43 -18.84
C ALA A 152 -11.02 7.33 -20.31
N GLU A 153 -11.60 6.39 -21.08
CA GLU A 153 -11.37 6.28 -22.52
C GLU A 153 -11.88 7.52 -23.27
N GLY A 154 -13.09 8.00 -22.96
CA GLY A 154 -13.65 9.22 -23.55
C GLY A 154 -12.78 10.43 -23.28
N ARG A 155 -12.33 10.61 -22.04
CA ARG A 155 -11.41 11.71 -21.66
C ARG A 155 -10.08 11.62 -22.41
N ARG A 156 -9.52 10.44 -22.55
CA ARG A 156 -8.27 10.22 -23.29
C ARG A 156 -8.42 10.54 -24.79
N ARG A 157 -9.55 10.17 -25.40
CA ARG A 157 -9.82 10.49 -26.81
C ARG A 157 -10.04 11.99 -27.05
N ALA A 158 -10.71 12.66 -26.11
CA ALA A 158 -10.97 14.10 -26.17
C ALA A 158 -9.72 14.94 -25.90
N SER A 159 -8.77 14.42 -25.13
CA SER A 159 -7.46 15.00 -24.94
C SER A 159 -6.65 14.73 -26.22
N THR A 160 -6.51 15.72 -27.09
CA THR A 160 -5.55 15.66 -28.22
C THR A 160 -4.20 15.27 -27.65
N HIS A 161 -3.77 14.06 -27.93
CA HIS A 161 -2.60 13.44 -27.33
C HIS A 161 -1.35 14.20 -27.75
N LYS A 162 -0.95 15.20 -26.96
CA LYS A 162 0.43 15.65 -27.02
C LYS A 162 1.27 14.48 -26.53
N PRO A 163 2.20 13.95 -27.34
CA PRO A 163 3.13 12.92 -26.88
C PRO A 163 3.72 13.38 -25.54
N ALA A 164 3.82 12.48 -24.59
CA ALA A 164 4.49 12.77 -23.34
C ALA A 164 5.86 13.34 -23.67
N GLY A 165 6.15 14.56 -23.23
CA GLY A 165 7.42 15.21 -23.46
C GLY A 165 8.58 14.33 -22.94
N PRO A 166 9.82 14.59 -23.39
CA PRO A 166 10.98 13.91 -22.82
C PRO A 166 11.05 14.16 -21.32
N SER A 167 11.62 13.19 -20.58
CA SER A 167 11.90 13.39 -19.16
C SER A 167 12.70 14.70 -18.98
N PRO A 168 12.38 15.52 -17.98
CA PRO A 168 13.14 16.77 -17.73
C PRO A 168 14.59 16.50 -17.28
N VAL A 169 14.93 15.24 -17.06
CA VAL A 169 16.23 14.80 -16.50
C VAL A 169 16.83 13.71 -17.36
N SER A 170 18.17 13.60 -17.36
CA SER A 170 18.88 12.53 -18.09
C SER A 170 18.49 11.12 -17.60
N ARG A 171 18.48 10.13 -18.49
CA ARG A 171 18.10 8.75 -18.20
C ARG A 171 18.85 8.17 -16.99
N ARG A 172 20.14 8.48 -16.83
CA ARG A 172 20.96 8.03 -15.70
C ARG A 172 20.46 8.61 -14.37
N ARG A 173 20.13 9.89 -14.36
CA ARG A 173 19.58 10.55 -13.16
C ARG A 173 18.18 10.03 -12.82
N VAL A 174 17.35 9.77 -13.84
CA VAL A 174 16.03 9.12 -13.62
C VAL A 174 16.20 7.76 -12.97
N ALA A 175 17.09 6.90 -13.49
CA ALA A 175 17.34 5.58 -12.93
C ALA A 175 17.79 5.67 -11.46
N TRP A 176 18.73 6.55 -11.15
CA TRP A 176 19.17 6.78 -9.77
C TRP A 176 18.06 7.30 -8.87
N ALA A 177 17.24 8.24 -9.35
CA ALA A 177 16.10 8.74 -8.59
C ALA A 177 15.08 7.64 -8.28
N ILE A 178 14.78 6.76 -9.22
CA ILE A 178 13.90 5.61 -9.00
C ILE A 178 14.48 4.66 -7.94
N VAL A 179 15.79 4.38 -7.97
CA VAL A 179 16.46 3.56 -6.93
C VAL A 179 16.35 4.23 -5.56
N VAL A 180 16.63 5.52 -5.47
CA VAL A 180 16.48 6.28 -4.21
C VAL A 180 15.04 6.22 -3.70
N LEU A 181 14.04 6.46 -4.56
CA LEU A 181 12.63 6.39 -4.17
C LEU A 181 12.23 4.97 -3.72
N ALA A 182 12.77 3.93 -4.36
CA ALA A 182 12.56 2.55 -3.93
C ALA A 182 13.16 2.29 -2.54
N LEU A 183 14.36 2.77 -2.26
CA LEU A 183 14.98 2.68 -0.93
C LEU A 183 14.19 3.44 0.14
N LEU A 184 13.68 4.62 -0.19
CA LEU A 184 12.82 5.39 0.71
C LEU A 184 11.49 4.68 0.98
N THR A 185 10.90 4.07 -0.05
CA THR A 185 9.69 3.23 0.09
C THR A 185 9.95 2.01 0.95
N PHE A 186 11.09 1.35 0.75
CA PHE A 186 11.55 0.22 1.57
C PHE A 186 11.65 0.59 3.05
N THR A 187 12.36 1.67 3.35
CA THR A 187 12.54 2.20 4.70
C THR A 187 11.21 2.51 5.38
N LYS A 188 10.33 3.22 4.67
CA LYS A 188 8.98 3.52 5.15
C LYS A 188 8.19 2.25 5.46
N ASN A 189 8.25 1.25 4.57
CA ASN A 189 7.51 0.01 4.76
C ASN A 189 8.05 -0.85 5.90
N ILE A 190 9.37 -0.89 6.14
CA ILE A 190 9.95 -1.55 7.31
C ILE A 190 9.41 -0.90 8.59
N TYR A 191 9.47 0.43 8.67
CA TYR A 191 8.98 1.14 9.85
C TYR A 191 7.48 0.92 10.07
N THR A 192 6.69 1.01 9.00
CA THR A 192 5.24 0.72 9.07
C THR A 192 4.98 -0.73 9.52
N ALA A 193 5.73 -1.70 9.00
CA ALA A 193 5.62 -3.10 9.40
C ALA A 193 6.01 -3.32 10.87
N SER A 194 7.03 -2.61 11.37
CA SER A 194 7.42 -2.69 12.78
C SER A 194 6.29 -2.28 13.72
N ILE A 195 5.57 -1.21 13.39
CA ILE A 195 4.41 -0.79 14.20
C ILE A 195 3.22 -1.71 13.95
N SER A 196 2.84 -1.98 12.71
CA SER A 196 1.63 -2.77 12.41
C SER A 196 1.69 -4.19 12.97
N SER A 197 2.88 -4.80 13.03
CA SER A 197 3.05 -6.19 13.46
C SER A 197 3.46 -6.35 14.92
N TYR A 198 4.20 -5.39 15.48
CA TYR A 198 4.88 -5.57 16.76
C TYR A 198 4.52 -4.54 17.83
N TYR A 199 3.78 -3.47 17.48
CA TYR A 199 3.49 -2.39 18.42
C TYR A 199 2.67 -2.84 19.64
N THR A 200 1.71 -3.71 19.43
CA THR A 200 0.91 -4.27 20.52
C THR A 200 1.78 -5.05 21.52
N PHE A 201 2.73 -5.85 21.02
CA PHE A 201 3.66 -6.60 21.88
C PHE A 201 4.59 -5.64 22.64
N PHE A 202 5.14 -4.63 21.97
CA PHE A 202 5.96 -3.61 22.60
C PHE A 202 5.23 -2.88 23.73
N LEU A 203 3.97 -2.51 23.51
CA LEU A 203 3.16 -1.83 24.53
C LEU A 203 2.84 -2.74 25.72
N ILE A 204 2.52 -4.00 25.48
CA ILE A 204 2.24 -4.97 26.54
C ILE A 204 3.50 -5.23 27.37
N GLU A 205 4.65 -5.44 26.71
CA GLU A 205 5.90 -5.74 27.38
C GLU A 205 6.43 -4.53 28.18
N LYS A 206 6.39 -3.33 27.58
CA LYS A 206 6.95 -2.13 28.20
C LYS A 206 6.06 -1.48 29.26
N PHE A 207 4.73 -1.46 29.03
CA PHE A 207 3.78 -0.72 29.86
C PHE A 207 2.77 -1.61 30.59
N ALA A 208 2.91 -2.94 30.48
CA ALA A 208 1.97 -3.93 31.05
C ALA A 208 0.50 -3.68 30.68
N LEU A 209 0.25 -3.19 29.44
CA LEU A 209 -1.11 -2.92 28.95
C LEU A 209 -1.86 -4.21 28.69
N THR A 210 -3.19 -4.16 28.81
CA THR A 210 -4.04 -5.21 28.28
C THR A 210 -4.00 -5.24 26.74
N THR A 211 -4.28 -6.40 26.15
CA THR A 211 -4.35 -6.52 24.69
C THR A 211 -5.30 -5.50 24.08
N GLN A 212 -6.44 -5.25 24.73
CA GLN A 212 -7.44 -4.29 24.27
C GLN A 212 -6.88 -2.84 24.23
N GLN A 213 -6.17 -2.44 25.28
CA GLN A 213 -5.54 -1.11 25.35
C GLN A 213 -4.44 -0.96 24.27
N ALA A 214 -3.63 -1.99 24.09
CA ALA A 214 -2.59 -1.99 23.06
C ALA A 214 -3.17 -1.93 21.64
N GLN A 215 -4.28 -2.63 21.38
CA GLN A 215 -4.99 -2.54 20.10
C GLN A 215 -5.60 -1.15 19.86
N LEU A 216 -6.10 -0.49 20.89
CA LEU A 216 -6.59 0.89 20.78
C LEU A 216 -5.46 1.85 20.38
N MET A 217 -4.27 1.68 20.95
CA MET A 217 -3.09 2.46 20.59
C MET A 217 -2.65 2.22 19.14
N LEU A 218 -2.72 0.97 18.66
CA LEU A 218 -2.48 0.64 17.25
C LEU A 218 -3.52 1.29 16.34
N PHE A 219 -4.79 1.32 16.74
CA PHE A 219 -5.84 2.00 16.01
C PHE A 219 -5.58 3.51 15.87
N LEU A 220 -5.05 4.16 16.90
CA LEU A 220 -4.63 5.57 16.82
C LEU A 220 -3.54 5.80 15.78
N PHE A 221 -2.57 4.90 15.67
CA PHE A 221 -1.55 4.94 14.61
C PHE A 221 -2.19 4.83 13.22
N LEU A 222 -3.07 3.85 13.02
CA LEU A 222 -3.75 3.63 11.73
C LEU A 222 -4.64 4.81 11.35
N GLY A 223 -5.32 5.41 12.34
CA GLY A 223 -6.07 6.66 12.15
C GLY A 223 -5.17 7.83 11.74
N GLY A 224 -4.03 7.98 12.42
CA GLY A 224 -2.99 8.94 12.04
C GLY A 224 -2.52 8.73 10.60
N MET A 225 -2.26 7.47 10.21
CA MET A 225 -1.88 7.15 8.83
C MET A 225 -2.95 7.54 7.81
N ALA A 226 -4.22 7.26 8.09
CA ALA A 226 -5.31 7.63 7.18
C ALA A 226 -5.39 9.15 6.97
N GLY A 227 -5.32 9.93 8.06
CA GLY A 227 -5.23 11.39 8.01
C GLY A 227 -3.98 11.88 7.27
N GLY A 228 -2.84 11.26 7.52
CA GLY A 228 -1.55 11.60 6.93
C GLY A 228 -1.51 11.40 5.41
N VAL A 229 -2.10 10.33 4.90
CA VAL A 229 -2.23 10.11 3.46
C VAL A 229 -2.99 11.26 2.80
N MET A 230 -4.12 11.67 3.37
CA MET A 230 -4.94 12.76 2.82
C MET A 230 -4.23 14.11 2.88
N LEU A 231 -3.67 14.46 4.05
CA LEU A 231 -2.93 15.70 4.23
C LEU A 231 -1.71 15.77 3.31
N GLY A 232 -0.98 14.67 3.16
CA GLY A 232 0.20 14.59 2.30
C GLY A 232 -0.10 14.92 0.85
N GLY A 233 -1.24 14.45 0.31
CA GLY A 233 -1.65 14.79 -1.06
C GLY A 233 -2.02 16.24 -1.23
N LEU A 234 -2.83 16.78 -0.30
CA LEU A 234 -3.25 18.19 -0.32
C LEU A 234 -2.05 19.15 -0.19
N ILE A 235 -1.12 18.84 0.72
CA ILE A 235 0.10 19.63 0.92
C ILE A 235 1.02 19.47 -0.30
N GLY A 236 1.17 18.23 -0.80
CA GLY A 236 2.02 17.92 -1.94
C GLY A 236 1.67 18.68 -3.21
N ASP A 237 0.37 18.88 -3.46
CA ASP A 237 -0.09 19.68 -4.59
C ASP A 237 0.27 21.18 -4.49
N ARG A 238 0.48 21.69 -3.24
CA ARG A 238 0.85 23.09 -3.00
C ARG A 238 2.36 23.31 -2.96
N VAL A 239 3.08 22.44 -2.23
CA VAL A 239 4.52 22.66 -1.95
C VAL A 239 5.44 21.83 -2.83
N GLY A 240 4.87 20.88 -3.59
CA GLY A 240 5.58 19.91 -4.42
C GLY A 240 5.89 18.59 -3.69
N PRO A 241 5.89 17.47 -4.45
CA PRO A 241 6.05 16.13 -3.88
C PRO A 241 7.41 15.93 -3.21
N LEU A 242 8.50 16.50 -3.72
CA LEU A 242 9.84 16.35 -3.18
C LEU A 242 9.95 16.84 -1.72
N LYS A 243 9.33 17.98 -1.39
CA LYS A 243 9.34 18.51 -0.03
C LYS A 243 8.54 17.63 0.92
N VAL A 244 7.42 17.07 0.45
CA VAL A 244 6.62 16.11 1.23
C VAL A 244 7.42 14.85 1.50
N ILE A 245 8.10 14.28 0.50
CA ILE A 245 8.94 13.07 0.67
C ILE A 245 10.03 13.34 1.72
N TRP A 246 10.73 14.46 1.60
CA TRP A 246 11.80 14.84 2.53
C TRP A 246 11.29 14.93 3.97
N PHE A 247 10.23 15.70 4.17
CA PHE A 247 9.63 15.90 5.49
C PHE A 247 9.02 14.62 6.05
N SER A 248 8.37 13.81 5.22
CA SER A 248 7.66 12.62 5.66
C SER A 248 8.58 11.50 6.13
N ILE A 249 9.79 11.43 5.63
CA ILE A 249 10.73 10.37 6.01
C ILE A 249 11.74 10.90 7.04
N LEU A 250 12.43 12.00 6.75
CA LEU A 250 13.41 12.54 7.67
C LEU A 250 12.78 13.28 8.86
N GLY A 251 11.65 13.95 8.63
CA GLY A 251 10.97 14.73 9.68
C GLY A 251 10.38 13.90 10.81
N ILE A 252 10.19 12.60 10.63
CA ILE A 252 9.75 11.72 11.73
C ILE A 252 10.90 11.29 12.65
N LEU A 253 12.16 11.50 12.26
CA LEU A 253 13.33 11.02 13.00
C LEU A 253 13.32 11.38 14.50
N PRO A 254 13.09 12.64 14.91
CA PRO A 254 13.08 12.97 16.34
C PRO A 254 11.99 12.21 17.11
N PHE A 255 10.84 11.98 16.49
CA PHE A 255 9.72 11.27 17.10
C PHE A 255 10.00 9.76 17.20
N THR A 256 10.62 9.17 16.18
CA THR A 256 10.98 7.74 16.19
C THR A 256 12.09 7.45 17.19
N LEU A 257 13.07 8.35 17.34
CA LEU A 257 14.12 8.25 18.35
C LEU A 257 13.58 8.38 19.77
N ALA A 258 12.59 9.26 19.99
CA ALA A 258 11.97 9.46 21.30
C ALA A 258 11.07 8.29 21.72
N LEU A 259 10.39 7.64 20.76
CA LEU A 259 9.35 6.63 21.02
C LEU A 259 9.77 5.51 22.00
N PRO A 260 10.97 4.89 21.88
CA PRO A 260 11.38 3.85 22.81
C PRO A 260 11.70 4.35 24.23
N HIS A 261 11.81 5.66 24.45
CA HIS A 261 12.33 6.24 25.70
C HIS A 261 11.29 7.02 26.53
N VAL A 262 10.08 7.20 26.00
CA VAL A 262 9.02 8.01 26.65
C VAL A 262 7.98 7.15 27.37
N GLY A 263 7.18 7.81 28.22
CA GLY A 263 6.05 7.18 28.91
C GLY A 263 4.83 6.98 28.02
N LEU A 264 3.82 6.27 28.53
CA LEU A 264 2.65 5.80 27.77
C LEU A 264 1.89 6.91 27.03
N ALA A 265 1.56 8.00 27.71
CA ALA A 265 0.80 9.10 27.07
C ALA A 265 1.58 9.74 25.92
N ALA A 266 2.88 9.96 26.10
CA ALA A 266 3.75 10.49 25.06
C ALA A 266 3.91 9.49 23.91
N THR A 267 4.02 8.18 24.21
CA THR A 267 4.06 7.11 23.19
C THR A 267 2.82 7.16 22.29
N GLY A 268 1.63 7.32 22.87
CA GLY A 268 0.38 7.46 22.10
C GLY A 268 0.38 8.70 21.21
N ALA A 269 0.74 9.86 21.73
CA ALA A 269 0.83 11.09 20.97
C ALA A 269 1.86 11.00 19.83
N LEU A 270 3.06 10.49 20.11
CA LEU A 270 4.12 10.29 19.12
C LEU A 270 3.68 9.32 18.02
N THR A 271 2.99 8.25 18.37
CA THR A 271 2.49 7.27 17.41
C THR A 271 1.54 7.89 16.40
N VAL A 272 0.62 8.76 16.84
CA VAL A 272 -0.28 9.48 15.92
C VAL A 272 0.52 10.43 15.02
N VAL A 273 1.46 11.19 15.58
CA VAL A 273 2.31 12.12 14.82
C VAL A 273 3.16 11.37 13.76
N ILE A 274 3.78 10.26 14.17
CA ILE A 274 4.55 9.40 13.26
C ILE A 274 3.64 8.87 12.13
N GLY A 275 2.46 8.36 12.47
CA GLY A 275 1.49 7.88 11.49
C GLY A 275 1.09 8.95 10.48
N LEU A 276 0.73 10.15 10.98
CA LEU A 276 0.37 11.30 10.14
C LEU A 276 1.49 11.68 9.15
N ILE A 277 2.70 11.82 9.64
CA ILE A 277 3.83 12.30 8.82
C ILE A 277 4.30 11.20 7.86
N LEU A 278 4.52 9.98 8.35
CA LEU A 278 5.06 8.86 7.56
C LEU A 278 4.13 8.45 6.41
N ALA A 279 2.83 8.46 6.64
CA ALA A 279 1.86 8.02 5.65
C ALA A 279 1.78 8.94 4.42
N SER A 280 2.12 10.22 4.57
CA SER A 280 2.14 11.19 3.49
C SER A 280 3.24 10.92 2.43
N ALA A 281 4.26 10.13 2.76
CA ALA A 281 5.39 9.84 1.88
C ALA A 281 4.97 9.09 0.61
N PHE A 282 4.14 8.05 0.71
CA PHE A 282 3.91 7.13 -0.40
C PHE A 282 3.15 7.75 -1.57
N PRO A 283 2.05 8.53 -1.38
CA PRO A 283 1.43 9.26 -2.49
C PRO A 283 2.41 10.20 -3.20
N ALA A 284 3.22 10.92 -2.42
CA ALA A 284 4.20 11.85 -2.94
C ALA A 284 5.31 11.14 -3.74
N ILE A 285 5.78 9.98 -3.28
CA ILE A 285 6.77 9.15 -3.99
C ILE A 285 6.21 8.70 -5.34
N VAL A 286 4.98 8.17 -5.37
CA VAL A 286 4.35 7.70 -6.62
C VAL A 286 4.18 8.84 -7.61
N VAL A 287 3.67 10.00 -7.15
CA VAL A 287 3.50 11.19 -8.01
C VAL A 287 4.84 11.65 -8.56
N PHE A 288 5.85 11.81 -7.70
CA PHE A 288 7.18 12.26 -8.12
C PHE A 288 7.83 11.30 -9.13
N ALA A 289 7.71 9.99 -8.89
CA ALA A 289 8.23 8.98 -9.81
C ALA A 289 7.49 8.99 -11.17
N GLN A 290 6.18 9.24 -11.18
CA GLN A 290 5.40 9.38 -12.41
C GLN A 290 5.77 10.66 -13.19
N GLU A 291 6.14 11.73 -12.51
CA GLU A 291 6.63 12.95 -13.15
C GLU A 291 8.03 12.78 -13.74
N LEU A 292 8.89 11.95 -13.12
CA LEU A 292 10.22 11.62 -13.65
C LEU A 292 10.15 10.80 -14.95
N VAL A 293 9.08 9.99 -15.14
CA VAL A 293 8.94 9.10 -16.29
C VAL A 293 7.61 9.36 -17.00
N PRO A 294 7.49 10.49 -17.73
CA PRO A 294 6.27 10.83 -18.44
C PRO A 294 5.82 9.73 -19.40
N GLY A 295 4.51 9.46 -19.47
CA GLY A 295 3.93 8.46 -20.35
C GLY A 295 3.99 7.02 -19.83
N ARG A 296 4.57 6.77 -18.64
CA ARG A 296 4.66 5.45 -18.01
C ARG A 296 4.01 5.39 -16.63
N THR A 297 2.87 6.02 -16.49
CA THR A 297 2.15 6.16 -15.22
C THR A 297 1.79 4.81 -14.60
N GLY A 298 1.32 3.85 -15.41
CA GLY A 298 0.94 2.53 -14.95
C GLY A 298 2.15 1.68 -14.53
N LEU A 299 3.25 1.70 -15.32
CA LEU A 299 4.48 1.01 -14.98
C LEU A 299 5.04 1.50 -13.63
N ILE A 300 5.14 2.81 -13.47
CA ILE A 300 5.67 3.42 -12.24
C ILE A 300 4.78 3.09 -11.04
N ALA A 301 3.48 3.25 -11.17
CA ALA A 301 2.55 2.84 -10.11
C ALA A 301 2.70 1.35 -9.79
N GLY A 302 2.75 0.48 -10.80
CA GLY A 302 2.93 -0.95 -10.64
C GLY A 302 4.23 -1.33 -9.91
N ILE A 303 5.34 -0.66 -10.24
CA ILE A 303 6.62 -0.87 -9.54
C ILE A 303 6.49 -0.51 -8.06
N PHE A 304 6.00 0.68 -7.73
CA PHE A 304 5.98 1.14 -6.34
C PHE A 304 4.92 0.42 -5.49
N PHE A 305 3.73 0.16 -6.03
CA PHE A 305 2.73 -0.64 -5.31
C PHE A 305 3.16 -2.10 -5.16
N GLY A 306 3.65 -2.72 -6.24
CA GLY A 306 4.15 -4.10 -6.18
C GLY A 306 5.30 -4.24 -5.18
N PHE A 307 6.25 -3.31 -5.19
CA PHE A 307 7.36 -3.27 -4.24
C PHE A 307 6.88 -3.06 -2.80
N ALA A 308 5.95 -2.11 -2.58
CA ALA A 308 5.42 -1.82 -1.25
C ALA A 308 4.71 -3.04 -0.63
N PHE A 309 3.89 -3.75 -1.41
CA PHE A 309 3.21 -4.95 -0.94
C PHE A 309 4.19 -6.10 -0.66
N GLY A 310 5.14 -6.36 -1.56
CA GLY A 310 6.12 -7.44 -1.39
C GLY A 310 7.02 -7.21 -0.17
N MET A 311 7.48 -5.98 0.03
CA MET A 311 8.42 -5.66 1.10
C MET A 311 7.81 -5.65 2.49
N GLY A 312 6.52 -5.34 2.64
CA GLY A 312 5.85 -5.31 3.94
C GLY A 312 5.90 -6.68 4.64
N GLY A 313 5.62 -7.75 3.92
CA GLY A 313 5.66 -9.12 4.46
C GLY A 313 7.08 -9.58 4.81
N ILE A 314 8.06 -9.29 3.93
CA ILE A 314 9.48 -9.63 4.18
C ILE A 314 9.99 -8.88 5.40
N ALA A 315 9.69 -7.59 5.51
CA ALA A 315 10.11 -6.77 6.64
C ALA A 315 9.55 -7.31 7.96
N ALA A 316 8.27 -7.64 8.01
CA ALA A 316 7.67 -8.23 9.22
C ALA A 316 8.35 -9.53 9.63
N ALA A 317 8.64 -10.44 8.68
CA ALA A 317 9.31 -11.70 8.96
C ALA A 317 10.73 -11.49 9.51
N VAL A 318 11.53 -10.60 8.88
CA VAL A 318 12.91 -10.31 9.33
C VAL A 318 12.90 -9.66 10.72
N LEU A 319 12.00 -8.70 10.96
CA LEU A 319 11.88 -8.06 12.26
C LEU A 319 11.41 -9.04 13.34
N GLY A 320 10.60 -10.06 12.99
CA GLY A 320 10.21 -11.14 13.90
C GLY A 320 11.40 -11.96 14.37
N VAL A 321 12.26 -12.38 13.45
CA VAL A 321 13.49 -13.11 13.80
C VAL A 321 14.39 -12.26 14.72
N ILE A 322 14.49 -10.97 14.47
CA ILE A 322 15.27 -10.06 15.33
C ILE A 322 14.60 -9.92 16.71
N ALA A 323 13.27 -9.82 16.76
CA ALA A 323 12.52 -9.74 18.02
C ALA A 323 12.71 -11.01 18.88
N ASP A 324 12.65 -12.19 18.26
CA ASP A 324 12.89 -13.47 18.94
C ASP A 324 14.32 -13.58 19.49
N ALA A 325 15.30 -13.03 18.76
CA ALA A 325 16.72 -13.13 19.13
C ALA A 325 17.16 -12.06 20.15
N ARG A 326 16.60 -10.83 20.10
CA ARG A 326 17.11 -9.66 20.84
C ARG A 326 16.03 -8.92 21.65
N GLY A 327 14.79 -9.36 21.60
CA GLY A 327 13.64 -8.72 22.22
C GLY A 327 13.00 -7.60 21.38
N ILE A 328 11.74 -7.31 21.68
CA ILE A 328 10.93 -6.35 20.91
C ILE A 328 11.44 -4.91 21.04
N GLU A 329 11.96 -4.54 22.21
CA GLU A 329 12.49 -3.20 22.45
C GLU A 329 13.71 -2.89 21.55
N PHE A 330 14.55 -3.90 21.31
CA PHE A 330 15.69 -3.79 20.39
C PHE A 330 15.23 -3.50 18.96
N VAL A 331 14.15 -4.13 18.50
CA VAL A 331 13.55 -3.85 17.19
C VAL A 331 13.16 -2.38 17.07
N TYR A 332 12.50 -1.82 18.09
CA TYR A 332 12.12 -0.40 18.09
C TYR A 332 13.33 0.54 18.11
N ARG A 333 14.38 0.19 18.84
CA ARG A 333 15.63 0.97 18.86
C ARG A 333 16.31 1.02 17.50
N ILE A 334 16.42 -0.11 16.79
CA ILE A 334 17.02 -0.11 15.45
C ILE A 334 16.11 0.55 14.41
N CYS A 335 14.81 0.30 14.46
CA CYS A 335 13.86 0.92 13.55
C CYS A 335 13.77 2.44 13.73
N ALA A 336 14.06 2.96 14.92
CA ALA A 336 14.09 4.41 15.20
C ALA A 336 15.08 5.18 14.32
N TYR A 337 16.13 4.53 13.84
CA TYR A 337 17.14 5.14 12.95
C TYR A 337 16.81 5.02 11.45
N LEU A 338 15.83 4.20 11.07
CA LEU A 338 15.44 4.04 9.66
C LEU A 338 15.15 5.38 8.96
N PRO A 339 14.50 6.37 9.60
CA PRO A 339 14.23 7.66 8.97
C PRO A 339 15.48 8.44 8.52
N LEU A 340 16.68 8.10 9.04
CA LEU A 340 17.94 8.67 8.54
C LEU A 340 18.15 8.40 7.03
N MET A 341 17.59 7.32 6.51
CA MET A 341 17.58 7.06 5.07
C MET A 341 16.89 8.19 4.28
N GLY A 342 16.07 9.02 4.94
CA GLY A 342 15.53 10.24 4.35
C GLY A 342 16.59 11.21 3.84
N LEU A 343 17.82 11.15 4.31
CA LEU A 343 18.95 11.90 3.76
C LEU A 343 19.21 11.59 2.28
N LEU A 344 18.84 10.39 1.82
CA LEU A 344 18.94 10.02 0.40
C LEU A 344 18.10 10.92 -0.52
N THR A 345 17.12 11.64 -0.01
CA THR A 345 16.34 12.64 -0.78
C THR A 345 17.21 13.73 -1.41
N ILE A 346 18.40 13.97 -0.85
CA ILE A 346 19.39 14.92 -1.41
C ILE A 346 19.79 14.53 -2.83
N PHE A 347 19.78 13.25 -3.15
CA PHE A 347 20.12 12.72 -4.48
C PHE A 347 18.94 12.79 -5.48
N LEU A 348 17.75 13.18 -5.05
CA LEU A 348 16.61 13.36 -5.94
C LEU A 348 16.75 14.66 -6.75
N PRO A 349 16.44 14.65 -8.05
CA PRO A 349 16.51 15.84 -8.86
C PRO A 349 15.45 16.85 -8.43
N ARG A 350 15.82 18.12 -8.37
CA ARG A 350 14.84 19.20 -8.24
C ARG A 350 14.13 19.33 -9.59
N MET A 351 12.84 19.11 -9.59
CA MET A 351 12.00 19.41 -10.73
C MET A 351 11.43 20.80 -10.48
N ASP A 352 12.06 21.82 -11.11
CA ASP A 352 11.48 23.15 -11.11
C ASP A 352 10.10 23.02 -11.76
N ARG A 353 9.09 23.62 -11.16
CA ARG A 353 7.72 23.57 -11.65
C ARG A 353 7.70 24.12 -13.07
N LEU A 354 7.41 23.26 -14.03
CA LEU A 354 6.99 23.67 -15.38
C LEU A 354 5.57 24.17 -15.35
#